data_4a7e2ef9acb7bb31426aaf9756109a7b
#
_entry.id   4a7e2ef9acb7bb31426aaf9756109a7b
#
_cell.length_a   1.000
_cell.length_b   1.000
_cell.length_c   1.000
_cell.angle_alpha   90.00
_cell.angle_beta   90.00
_cell.angle_gamma   90.00
#
_symmetry.space_group_name_H-M   'P 1'
#
loop_
_entity.id
_entity.type
_entity.pdbx_description
1 polymer ?
#
loop_
_entity_poly.entity_id
_entity_poly.type
_entity_poly.pdbx_seq_one_letter_code
_entity_poly.pdbx_strand_id
1 'polypeptide(L)'
;MTPLRKRMIEELQLRNLSPQTARIYLKAVERFARHFHASPERLGPEQIREYLLYLINQRKVSANSLQVHRAALHFLYVKTLKQPWFDDQIARAKRIPRLPDVIDAPAVADLLNRTANLLHWTIIATLYATALRLDELLHLQVGDIDSPKMVIHVREGKGRVPRDIALSPMLLQRLRIYCRQYKPRQWLFPSHQLANQPMDQRTVRYLCRKAGQRVGLKQRIHPHLFRHACATRMLEAGADLRTIQPSAGPRRYPHYRPLPPCFGTHDSGDSKPIRCAPTLPPR
;
A
#
# COMPACT_ATOMS: atom_id res chain seq x y z
N MET A 1 -26.72 15.64 4.57
CA MET A 1 -26.34 14.22 4.79
C MET A 1 -27.59 13.47 5.20
N THR A 2 -27.96 12.37 4.54
CA THR A 2 -29.17 11.61 4.88
C THR A 2 -29.03 10.86 6.21
N PRO A 3 -30.14 10.62 6.96
CA PRO A 3 -30.10 9.87 8.23
C PRO A 3 -29.47 8.46 8.06
N LEU A 4 -29.82 7.75 6.98
CA LEU A 4 -29.25 6.46 6.65
C LEU A 4 -27.72 6.50 6.50
N ARG A 5 -27.19 7.51 5.78
CA ARG A 5 -25.76 7.69 5.59
C ARG A 5 -25.05 7.92 6.93
N LYS A 6 -25.64 8.73 7.81
CA LYS A 6 -25.11 9.01 9.14
C LYS A 6 -25.04 7.72 9.95
N ARG A 7 -26.12 6.96 10.01
CA ARG A 7 -26.19 5.66 10.72
C ARG A 7 -25.16 4.66 10.16
N MET A 8 -25.00 4.58 8.85
CA MET A 8 -23.99 3.71 8.25
C MET A 8 -22.56 4.11 8.64
N ILE A 9 -22.26 5.41 8.73
CA ILE A 9 -20.95 5.91 9.17
C ILE A 9 -20.69 5.50 10.62
N GLU A 10 -21.66 5.68 11.51
CA GLU A 10 -21.59 5.28 12.92
C GLU A 10 -21.32 3.78 13.06
N GLU A 11 -22.04 2.94 12.30
CA GLU A 11 -21.84 1.48 12.29
C GLU A 11 -20.44 1.06 11.77
N LEU A 12 -19.88 1.81 10.79
CA LEU A 12 -18.52 1.59 10.30
C LEU A 12 -17.47 1.97 11.35
N GLN A 13 -17.70 3.06 12.10
CA GLN A 13 -16.83 3.53 13.18
C GLN A 13 -16.85 2.57 14.36
N LEU A 14 -18.03 2.15 14.83
CA LEU A 14 -18.19 1.18 15.92
C LEU A 14 -17.43 -0.14 15.66
N ARG A 15 -17.29 -0.54 14.41
CA ARG A 15 -16.51 -1.73 14.02
C ARG A 15 -15.06 -1.45 13.69
N ASN A 16 -14.59 -0.23 13.98
CA ASN A 16 -13.20 0.18 13.75
C ASN A 16 -12.71 -0.10 12.32
N LEU A 17 -13.60 0.05 11.33
CA LEU A 17 -13.20 -0.09 9.92
C LEU A 17 -12.39 1.12 9.48
N SER A 18 -11.38 0.87 8.63
CA SER A 18 -10.51 1.94 8.18
C SER A 18 -11.28 3.05 7.46
N PRO A 19 -10.86 4.33 7.56
CA PRO A 19 -11.50 5.44 6.84
C PRO A 19 -11.59 5.20 5.32
N GLN A 20 -10.60 4.50 4.77
CA GLN A 20 -10.61 4.12 3.35
C GLN A 20 -11.70 3.10 3.04
N THR A 21 -11.89 2.08 3.88
CA THR A 21 -12.97 1.09 3.73
C THR A 21 -14.33 1.77 3.83
N ALA A 22 -14.50 2.64 4.83
CA ALA A 22 -15.72 3.41 5.01
C ALA A 22 -16.06 4.25 3.76
N ARG A 23 -15.07 4.98 3.22
CA ARG A 23 -15.23 5.76 1.98
C ARG A 23 -15.65 4.90 0.80
N ILE A 24 -15.05 3.72 0.63
CA ILE A 24 -15.35 2.80 -0.47
C ILE A 24 -16.78 2.26 -0.33
N TYR A 25 -17.19 1.85 0.86
CA TYR A 25 -18.51 1.32 1.11
C TYR A 25 -19.60 2.37 0.92
N LEU A 26 -19.43 3.55 1.49
CA LEU A 26 -20.36 4.67 1.30
C LEU A 26 -20.53 5.04 -0.17
N LYS A 27 -19.43 5.07 -0.94
CA LYS A 27 -19.48 5.35 -2.37
C LYS A 27 -20.17 4.25 -3.17
N ALA A 28 -20.03 3.00 -2.78
CA ALA A 28 -20.71 1.88 -3.42
C ALA A 28 -22.23 1.95 -3.19
N VAL A 29 -22.66 2.23 -1.95
CA VAL A 29 -24.07 2.41 -1.60
C VAL A 29 -24.67 3.64 -2.29
N GLU A 30 -23.95 4.76 -2.35
CA GLU A 30 -24.37 5.95 -3.08
C GLU A 30 -24.62 5.66 -4.57
N ARG A 31 -23.75 4.87 -5.20
CA ARG A 31 -23.93 4.44 -6.60
C ARG A 31 -25.15 3.56 -6.79
N PHE A 32 -25.43 2.68 -5.83
CA PHE A 32 -26.60 1.83 -5.82
C PHE A 32 -27.89 2.67 -5.72
N ALA A 33 -27.96 3.58 -4.74
CA ALA A 33 -29.11 4.50 -4.59
C ALA A 33 -29.33 5.38 -5.83
N ARG A 34 -28.25 5.86 -6.44
CA ARG A 34 -28.31 6.68 -7.65
C ARG A 34 -28.81 5.89 -8.87
N HIS A 35 -28.49 4.60 -8.96
CA HIS A 35 -28.91 3.76 -10.06
C HIS A 35 -30.43 3.59 -10.11
N PHE A 36 -31.09 3.49 -8.94
CA PHE A 36 -32.54 3.33 -8.85
C PHE A 36 -33.27 4.64 -8.53
N HIS A 37 -32.55 5.77 -8.39
CA HIS A 37 -33.12 7.07 -7.97
C HIS A 37 -33.95 6.96 -6.69
N ALA A 38 -33.63 6.03 -5.79
CA ALA A 38 -34.38 5.72 -4.59
C ALA A 38 -33.48 5.52 -3.37
N SER A 39 -34.06 5.73 -2.16
CA SER A 39 -33.36 5.40 -0.93
C SER A 39 -33.15 3.89 -0.83
N PRO A 40 -31.95 3.41 -0.46
CA PRO A 40 -31.68 1.99 -0.29
C PRO A 40 -32.62 1.27 0.69
N GLU A 41 -33.24 1.97 1.61
CA GLU A 41 -34.22 1.42 2.56
C GLU A 41 -35.48 0.90 1.87
N ARG A 42 -35.78 1.44 0.68
CA ARG A 42 -36.94 1.05 -0.13
C ARG A 42 -36.64 0.01 -1.20
N LEU A 43 -35.37 -0.41 -1.28
CA LEU A 43 -34.90 -1.36 -2.28
C LEU A 43 -34.69 -2.72 -1.60
N GLY A 44 -35.04 -3.78 -2.31
CA GLY A 44 -34.98 -5.14 -1.80
C GLY A 44 -33.98 -6.05 -2.54
N PRO A 45 -34.08 -7.37 -2.34
CA PRO A 45 -33.21 -8.37 -2.94
C PRO A 45 -33.14 -8.30 -4.46
N GLU A 46 -34.31 -8.13 -5.10
CA GLU A 46 -34.40 -8.10 -6.57
C GLU A 46 -33.62 -6.90 -7.14
N GLN A 47 -33.74 -5.74 -6.54
CA GLN A 47 -32.98 -4.55 -6.96
C GLN A 47 -31.49 -4.73 -6.73
N ILE A 48 -31.08 -5.41 -5.66
CA ILE A 48 -29.66 -5.73 -5.42
C ILE A 48 -29.17 -6.66 -6.53
N ARG A 49 -29.91 -7.71 -6.87
CA ARG A 49 -29.58 -8.65 -7.93
C ARG A 49 -29.48 -7.94 -9.28
N GLU A 50 -30.48 -7.15 -9.63
CA GLU A 50 -30.50 -6.34 -10.86
C GLU A 50 -29.29 -5.42 -10.96
N TYR A 51 -28.96 -4.71 -9.88
CA TYR A 51 -27.79 -3.82 -9.85
C TYR A 51 -26.45 -4.57 -10.03
N LEU A 52 -26.30 -5.72 -9.41
CA LEU A 52 -25.09 -6.53 -9.57
C LEU A 52 -24.96 -7.05 -11.00
N LEU A 53 -26.07 -7.46 -11.64
CA LEU A 53 -26.11 -7.84 -13.06
C LEU A 53 -25.79 -6.63 -13.97
N TYR A 54 -26.33 -5.45 -13.68
CA TYR A 54 -25.96 -4.20 -14.36
C TYR A 54 -24.45 -3.94 -14.29
N LEU A 55 -23.85 -4.10 -13.12
CA LEU A 55 -22.40 -3.92 -12.94
C LEU A 55 -21.58 -4.91 -13.76
N ILE A 56 -22.05 -6.16 -13.91
CA ILE A 56 -21.40 -7.21 -14.70
C ILE A 56 -21.56 -6.92 -16.19
N ASN A 57 -22.81 -6.80 -16.65
CA ASN A 57 -23.14 -6.83 -18.07
C ASN A 57 -22.90 -5.49 -18.76
N GLN A 58 -23.30 -4.39 -18.13
CA GLN A 58 -23.22 -3.06 -18.74
C GLN A 58 -21.97 -2.31 -18.34
N ARG A 59 -21.60 -2.34 -17.04
CA ARG A 59 -20.41 -1.62 -16.54
C ARG A 59 -19.14 -2.44 -16.65
N LYS A 60 -19.22 -3.74 -16.93
CA LYS A 60 -18.09 -4.69 -17.10
C LYS A 60 -17.03 -4.55 -15.98
N VAL A 61 -17.49 -4.40 -14.73
CA VAL A 61 -16.60 -4.24 -13.59
C VAL A 61 -15.84 -5.54 -13.31
N SER A 62 -14.63 -5.43 -12.79
CA SER A 62 -13.84 -6.60 -12.38
C SER A 62 -14.54 -7.38 -11.25
N ALA A 63 -14.28 -8.69 -11.14
CA ALA A 63 -14.80 -9.53 -10.07
C ALA A 63 -14.46 -8.96 -8.67
N ASN A 64 -13.27 -8.39 -8.49
CA ASN A 64 -12.88 -7.75 -7.23
C ASN A 64 -13.72 -6.50 -6.93
N SER A 65 -14.02 -5.68 -7.95
CA SER A 65 -14.89 -4.51 -7.79
C SER A 65 -16.32 -4.94 -7.47
N LEU A 66 -16.83 -5.99 -8.12
CA LEU A 66 -18.15 -6.55 -7.83
C LEU A 66 -18.25 -7.01 -6.37
N GLN A 67 -17.23 -7.70 -5.86
CA GLN A 67 -17.16 -8.13 -4.46
C GLN A 67 -17.18 -6.94 -3.48
N VAL A 68 -16.55 -5.82 -3.82
CA VAL A 68 -16.60 -4.60 -3.01
C VAL A 68 -18.03 -4.05 -2.95
N HIS A 69 -18.73 -3.97 -4.08
CA HIS A 69 -20.13 -3.54 -4.12
C HIS A 69 -21.03 -4.47 -3.29
N ARG A 70 -20.88 -5.79 -3.48
CA ARG A 70 -21.62 -6.80 -2.70
C ARG A 70 -21.36 -6.65 -1.19
N ALA A 71 -20.09 -6.51 -0.77
CA ALA A 71 -19.71 -6.35 0.63
C ALA A 71 -20.29 -5.06 1.24
N ALA A 72 -20.31 -3.96 0.48
CA ALA A 72 -20.87 -2.69 0.92
C ALA A 72 -22.39 -2.78 1.10
N LEU A 73 -23.10 -3.42 0.17
CA LEU A 73 -24.55 -3.67 0.27
C LEU A 73 -24.87 -4.63 1.42
N HIS A 74 -24.11 -5.73 1.54
CA HIS A 74 -24.23 -6.63 2.69
C HIS A 74 -24.09 -5.88 4.01
N PHE A 75 -23.07 -5.01 4.12
CA PHE A 75 -22.87 -4.19 5.32
C PHE A 75 -24.07 -3.27 5.59
N LEU A 76 -24.59 -2.62 4.57
CA LEU A 76 -25.75 -1.75 4.68
C LEU A 76 -26.97 -2.51 5.19
N TYR A 77 -27.36 -3.58 4.52
CA TYR A 77 -28.59 -4.29 4.86
C TYR A 77 -28.45 -5.01 6.20
N VAL A 78 -27.39 -5.78 6.42
CA VAL A 78 -27.25 -6.60 7.64
C VAL A 78 -26.84 -5.78 8.86
N LYS A 79 -25.88 -4.85 8.71
CA LYS A 79 -25.31 -4.16 9.87
C LYS A 79 -26.01 -2.85 10.16
N THR A 80 -26.41 -2.10 9.13
CA THR A 80 -27.05 -0.78 9.31
C THR A 80 -28.57 -0.89 9.39
N LEU A 81 -29.20 -1.62 8.46
CA LEU A 81 -30.67 -1.75 8.42
C LEU A 81 -31.21 -2.90 9.26
N LYS A 82 -30.34 -3.81 9.73
CA LYS A 82 -30.70 -5.00 10.52
C LYS A 82 -31.67 -5.95 9.77
N GLN A 83 -31.56 -5.97 8.45
CA GLN A 83 -32.34 -6.88 7.59
C GLN A 83 -31.55 -8.16 7.29
N PRO A 84 -32.24 -9.29 7.04
CA PRO A 84 -31.58 -10.53 6.63
C PRO A 84 -30.86 -10.34 5.28
N TRP A 85 -29.78 -11.09 5.09
CA TRP A 85 -29.09 -11.13 3.80
C TRP A 85 -29.57 -12.33 2.98
N PHE A 86 -29.60 -12.14 1.69
CA PHE A 86 -30.19 -13.08 0.71
C PHE A 86 -29.08 -13.89 0.02
N ASP A 87 -28.32 -14.67 0.78
CA ASP A 87 -27.19 -15.44 0.24
C ASP A 87 -27.58 -16.40 -0.89
N ASP A 88 -28.76 -16.98 -0.82
CA ASP A 88 -29.26 -17.93 -1.82
C ASP A 88 -29.63 -17.26 -3.15
N GLN A 89 -29.98 -15.98 -3.12
CA GLN A 89 -30.37 -15.22 -4.33
C GLN A 89 -29.21 -14.48 -4.97
N ILE A 90 -28.11 -14.29 -4.26
CA ILE A 90 -26.95 -13.52 -4.71
C ILE A 90 -25.70 -14.39 -4.67
N ALA A 91 -25.47 -15.13 -5.74
CA ALA A 91 -24.30 -15.99 -5.88
C ALA A 91 -22.99 -15.21 -5.69
N ARG A 92 -22.03 -15.82 -5.02
CA ARG A 92 -20.67 -15.30 -4.96
C ARG A 92 -19.99 -15.52 -6.31
N ALA A 93 -19.54 -14.44 -6.94
CA ALA A 93 -18.75 -14.56 -8.16
C ALA A 93 -17.51 -15.45 -7.90
N LYS A 94 -17.33 -16.51 -8.71
CA LYS A 94 -16.16 -17.38 -8.65
C LYS A 94 -14.91 -16.54 -8.92
N ARG A 95 -14.00 -16.52 -7.97
CA ARG A 95 -12.73 -15.82 -8.12
C ARG A 95 -11.79 -16.67 -8.98
N ILE A 96 -11.50 -16.22 -10.17
CA ILE A 96 -10.43 -16.81 -10.99
C ILE A 96 -9.11 -16.19 -10.50
N PRO A 97 -8.23 -16.98 -9.86
CA PRO A 97 -6.92 -16.46 -9.45
C PRO A 97 -6.14 -16.10 -10.72
N ARG A 98 -5.76 -14.85 -10.83
CA ARG A 98 -4.76 -14.44 -11.82
C ARG A 98 -3.40 -14.42 -11.14
N LEU A 99 -2.40 -14.99 -11.79
CA LEU A 99 -1.03 -14.83 -11.33
C LEU A 99 -0.72 -13.33 -11.30
N PRO A 100 -0.16 -12.81 -10.21
CA PRO A 100 0.23 -11.41 -10.15
C PRO A 100 1.31 -11.12 -11.22
N ASP A 101 1.20 -9.96 -11.87
CA ASP A 101 2.29 -9.48 -12.69
C ASP A 101 3.54 -9.33 -11.79
N VAL A 102 4.66 -9.85 -12.21
CA VAL A 102 5.94 -9.74 -11.51
C VAL A 102 6.91 -9.00 -12.43
N ILE A 103 7.68 -8.10 -11.87
CA ILE A 103 8.82 -7.48 -12.53
C ILE A 103 10.08 -8.21 -12.06
N ASP A 104 10.92 -8.64 -12.99
CA ASP A 104 12.17 -9.32 -12.68
C ASP A 104 13.25 -8.37 -12.17
N ALA A 105 14.29 -8.93 -11.56
CA ALA A 105 15.37 -8.14 -10.98
C ALA A 105 16.16 -7.33 -12.02
N PRO A 106 16.46 -7.83 -13.24
CA PRO A 106 17.10 -7.03 -14.28
C PRO A 106 16.29 -5.82 -14.70
N ALA A 107 14.96 -5.96 -14.86
CA ALA A 107 14.10 -4.83 -15.20
C ALA A 107 14.01 -3.78 -14.08
N VAL A 108 14.04 -4.20 -12.80
CA VAL A 108 14.14 -3.26 -11.68
C VAL A 108 15.48 -2.53 -11.69
N ALA A 109 16.58 -3.23 -11.98
CA ALA A 109 17.90 -2.62 -12.07
C ALA A 109 17.95 -1.57 -13.20
N ASP A 110 17.44 -1.90 -14.40
CA ASP A 110 17.38 -0.96 -15.53
C ASP A 110 16.49 0.25 -15.19
N LEU A 111 15.35 0.04 -14.53
CA LEU A 111 14.47 1.10 -14.08
C LEU A 111 15.17 2.06 -13.10
N LEU A 112 15.93 1.54 -12.15
CA LEU A 112 16.69 2.34 -11.21
C LEU A 112 17.84 3.08 -11.91
N ASN A 113 18.59 2.42 -12.80
CA ASN A 113 19.70 3.02 -13.54
C ASN A 113 19.24 4.20 -14.42
N ARG A 114 18.05 4.12 -15.01
CA ARG A 114 17.47 5.20 -15.83
C ARG A 114 16.69 6.24 -15.02
N THR A 115 16.65 6.11 -13.70
CA THR A 115 16.00 7.09 -12.81
C THR A 115 17.01 8.10 -12.29
N ALA A 116 17.21 9.20 -13.01
CA ALA A 116 18.18 10.25 -12.66
C ALA A 116 17.80 11.05 -11.40
N ASN A 117 16.51 11.22 -11.11
CA ASN A 117 16.08 11.98 -9.94
C ASN A 117 16.28 11.17 -8.67
N LEU A 118 17.11 11.70 -7.74
CA LEU A 118 17.50 11.03 -6.50
C LEU A 118 16.30 10.68 -5.60
N LEU A 119 15.30 11.56 -5.48
CA LEU A 119 14.09 11.31 -4.70
C LEU A 119 13.30 10.12 -5.29
N HIS A 120 13.08 10.13 -6.61
CA HIS A 120 12.34 9.05 -7.28
C HIS A 120 13.09 7.72 -7.17
N TRP A 121 14.41 7.75 -7.37
CA TRP A 121 15.28 6.60 -7.19
C TRP A 121 15.17 6.03 -5.78
N THR A 122 15.31 6.89 -4.76
CA THR A 122 15.28 6.48 -3.36
C THR A 122 13.92 5.86 -2.97
N ILE A 123 12.82 6.44 -3.43
CA ILE A 123 11.47 5.89 -3.20
C ILE A 123 11.34 4.48 -3.80
N ILE A 124 11.74 4.31 -5.07
CA ILE A 124 11.62 3.03 -5.79
C ILE A 124 12.55 1.98 -5.14
N ALA A 125 13.79 2.35 -4.86
CA ALA A 125 14.77 1.46 -4.22
C ALA A 125 14.30 1.03 -2.82
N THR A 126 13.73 1.95 -2.04
CA THR A 126 13.16 1.62 -0.72
C THR A 126 12.00 0.65 -0.86
N LEU A 127 11.04 0.89 -1.76
CA LEU A 127 9.91 -0.02 -2.01
C LEU A 127 10.38 -1.43 -2.38
N TYR A 128 11.38 -1.53 -3.27
CA TYR A 128 11.90 -2.80 -3.74
C TYR A 128 12.71 -3.54 -2.67
N ALA A 129 13.62 -2.84 -1.99
CA ALA A 129 14.51 -3.47 -1.02
C ALA A 129 13.81 -3.89 0.28
N THR A 130 12.73 -3.20 0.66
CA THR A 130 12.07 -3.40 1.97
C THR A 130 10.71 -4.08 1.86
N ALA A 131 10.18 -4.25 0.67
CA ALA A 131 8.82 -4.74 0.44
C ALA A 131 7.73 -3.98 1.24
N LEU A 132 7.96 -2.74 1.62
CA LEU A 132 7.00 -1.89 2.33
C LEU A 132 5.71 -1.72 1.53
N ARG A 133 4.59 -1.62 2.26
CA ARG A 133 3.35 -1.12 1.65
C ARG A 133 3.50 0.36 1.35
N LEU A 134 2.78 0.85 0.34
CA LEU A 134 2.84 2.26 -0.02
C LEU A 134 2.55 3.19 1.17
N ASP A 135 1.56 2.85 1.97
CA ASP A 135 1.18 3.65 3.13
C ASP A 135 2.28 3.63 4.22
N GLU A 136 2.91 2.48 4.44
CA GLU A 136 4.04 2.33 5.36
C GLU A 136 5.24 3.18 4.89
N LEU A 137 5.57 3.15 3.59
CA LEU A 137 6.64 3.98 3.02
C LEU A 137 6.39 5.47 3.25
N LEU A 138 5.16 5.93 3.02
CA LEU A 138 4.80 7.35 3.14
C LEU A 138 4.88 7.85 4.58
N HIS A 139 4.57 6.98 5.55
CA HIS A 139 4.62 7.31 6.97
C HIS A 139 5.97 6.98 7.63
N LEU A 140 7.01 6.62 6.86
CA LEU A 140 8.35 6.50 7.39
C LEU A 140 8.88 7.86 7.83
N GLN A 141 9.41 7.89 9.04
CA GLN A 141 10.12 9.05 9.59
C GLN A 141 11.64 8.85 9.47
N VAL A 142 12.38 9.95 9.49
CA VAL A 142 13.85 9.90 9.48
C VAL A 142 14.37 9.09 10.66
N GLY A 143 13.76 9.23 11.85
CA GLY A 143 14.12 8.50 13.06
C GLY A 143 13.78 7.01 13.06
N ASP A 144 13.04 6.51 12.03
CA ASP A 144 12.77 5.08 11.90
C ASP A 144 13.95 4.31 11.27
N ILE A 145 14.97 5.02 10.78
CA ILE A 145 16.18 4.42 10.21
C ILE A 145 17.22 4.23 11.30
N ASP A 146 17.30 3.01 11.84
CA ASP A 146 18.32 2.63 12.83
C ASP A 146 19.57 2.11 12.10
N SER A 147 20.50 3.02 11.80
CA SER A 147 21.71 2.66 11.07
C SER A 147 22.70 1.80 11.89
N PRO A 148 22.87 1.95 13.22
CA PRO A 148 23.65 1.03 14.03
C PRO A 148 23.13 -0.41 14.01
N LYS A 149 21.80 -0.60 14.10
CA LYS A 149 21.19 -1.95 14.07
C LYS A 149 20.92 -2.45 12.66
N MET A 150 21.13 -1.63 11.64
CA MET A 150 20.84 -1.95 10.24
C MET A 150 19.37 -2.40 10.04
N VAL A 151 18.44 -1.66 10.64
CA VAL A 151 16.97 -1.92 10.50
C VAL A 151 16.20 -0.65 10.22
N ILE A 152 15.01 -0.84 9.65
CA ILE A 152 13.96 0.19 9.51
C ILE A 152 12.81 -0.23 10.40
N HIS A 153 12.43 0.63 11.35
CA HIS A 153 11.29 0.44 12.23
C HIS A 153 10.00 0.83 11.53
N VAL A 154 9.09 -0.12 11.31
CA VAL A 154 7.75 0.15 10.79
C VAL A 154 6.80 0.21 11.96
N ARG A 155 6.40 1.42 12.38
CA ARG A 155 5.58 1.66 13.60
C ARG A 155 4.16 1.16 13.45
N GLU A 156 3.53 1.39 12.30
CA GLU A 156 2.15 0.99 12.02
C GLU A 156 2.05 0.30 10.68
N GLY A 157 1.80 -1.01 10.70
CA GLY A 157 1.47 -1.80 9.51
C GLY A 157 -0.04 -2.04 9.38
N LYS A 158 -0.46 -2.70 8.32
CA LYS A 158 -1.84 -3.20 8.20
C LYS A 158 -2.11 -4.17 9.36
N GLY A 159 -3.04 -3.83 10.25
CA GLY A 159 -3.31 -4.55 11.50
C GLY A 159 -2.59 -3.97 12.71
N ARG A 160 -1.91 -2.82 12.60
CA ARG A 160 -1.23 -2.08 13.69
C ARG A 160 -0.16 -2.89 14.43
N VAL A 161 0.50 -3.85 13.77
CA VAL A 161 1.62 -4.60 14.35
C VAL A 161 2.94 -3.96 13.90
N PRO A 162 3.71 -3.34 14.81
CA PRO A 162 5.05 -2.83 14.52
C PRO A 162 5.98 -3.98 14.11
N ARG A 163 6.94 -3.69 13.25
CA ARG A 163 7.97 -4.65 12.85
C ARG A 163 9.24 -3.96 12.37
N ASP A 164 10.34 -4.68 12.48
CA ASP A 164 11.63 -4.27 11.95
C ASP A 164 11.87 -4.91 10.59
N ILE A 165 12.44 -4.14 9.68
CA ILE A 165 12.85 -4.59 8.35
C ILE A 165 14.36 -4.37 8.23
N ALA A 166 15.07 -5.38 7.75
CA ALA A 166 16.51 -5.27 7.53
C ALA A 166 16.84 -4.17 6.50
N LEU A 167 17.86 -3.39 6.81
CA LEU A 167 18.37 -2.30 6.00
C LEU A 167 19.68 -2.73 5.33
N SER A 168 19.70 -2.81 3.99
CA SER A 168 20.93 -3.13 3.30
C SER A 168 21.92 -1.97 3.33
N PRO A 169 23.25 -2.24 3.37
CA PRO A 169 24.27 -1.20 3.37
C PRO A 169 24.14 -0.21 2.21
N MET A 170 23.81 -0.72 1.04
CA MET A 170 23.60 0.11 -0.14
C MET A 170 22.38 1.03 0.00
N LEU A 171 21.23 0.53 0.48
CA LEU A 171 20.07 1.38 0.70
C LEU A 171 20.39 2.46 1.75
N LEU A 172 21.10 2.10 2.82
CA LEU A 172 21.54 3.06 3.84
C LEU A 172 22.41 4.17 3.23
N GLN A 173 23.38 3.81 2.39
CA GLN A 173 24.24 4.80 1.73
C GLN A 173 23.41 5.77 0.87
N ARG A 174 22.48 5.26 0.09
CA ARG A 174 21.59 6.09 -0.74
C ARG A 174 20.64 6.96 0.08
N LEU A 175 20.10 6.44 1.17
CA LEU A 175 19.29 7.21 2.12
C LEU A 175 20.12 8.35 2.74
N ARG A 176 21.39 8.12 3.07
CA ARG A 176 22.31 9.17 3.57
C ARG A 176 22.51 10.28 2.53
N ILE A 177 22.77 9.93 1.26
CA ILE A 177 22.89 10.91 0.17
C ILE A 177 21.60 11.71 0.03
N TYR A 178 20.45 11.02 0.01
CA TYR A 178 19.14 11.64 -0.05
C TYR A 178 18.91 12.61 1.12
N CYS A 179 19.17 12.19 2.35
CA CYS A 179 18.99 13.03 3.55
C CYS A 179 19.92 14.25 3.56
N ARG A 180 21.14 14.13 3.04
CA ARG A 180 22.08 15.27 2.91
C ARG A 180 21.54 16.31 1.93
N GLN A 181 20.97 15.89 0.81
CA GLN A 181 20.50 16.77 -0.25
C GLN A 181 19.13 17.39 0.05
N TYR A 182 18.16 16.58 0.52
CA TYR A 182 16.78 17.02 0.71
C TYR A 182 16.45 17.47 2.14
N LYS A 183 17.31 17.13 3.12
CA LYS A 183 17.22 17.52 4.54
C LYS A 183 15.81 17.31 5.14
N PRO A 184 15.21 16.11 4.99
CA PRO A 184 13.90 15.84 5.54
C PRO A 184 13.92 15.98 7.07
N ARG A 185 12.89 16.61 7.65
CA ARG A 185 12.83 16.86 9.11
C ARG A 185 12.16 15.72 9.86
N GLN A 186 10.90 15.47 9.58
CA GLN A 186 10.08 14.46 10.24
C GLN A 186 9.87 13.25 9.31
N TRP A 187 9.16 13.45 8.22
CA TRP A 187 8.85 12.42 7.26
C TRP A 187 10.03 12.16 6.35
N LEU A 188 10.38 10.90 6.13
CA LEU A 188 11.47 10.55 5.20
C LEU A 188 11.18 11.06 3.78
N PHE A 189 9.93 10.97 3.36
CA PHE A 189 9.43 11.48 2.07
C PHE A 189 8.34 12.53 2.31
N PRO A 190 8.71 13.79 2.55
CA PRO A 190 7.73 14.86 2.82
C PRO A 190 6.97 15.29 1.56
N SER A 191 5.80 15.86 1.77
CA SER A 191 5.05 16.55 0.71
C SER A 191 5.77 17.83 0.28
N HIS A 192 5.78 18.10 -1.03
CA HIS A 192 6.25 19.39 -1.56
C HIS A 192 5.20 20.52 -1.45
N GLN A 193 3.93 20.14 -1.33
CA GLN A 193 2.80 21.08 -1.36
C GLN A 193 2.31 21.45 0.04
N LEU A 194 2.41 20.52 0.98
CA LEU A 194 1.87 20.67 2.33
C LEU A 194 2.99 20.52 3.36
N ALA A 195 3.26 21.58 4.10
CA ALA A 195 4.24 21.55 5.18
C ALA A 195 3.85 20.50 6.22
N ASN A 196 4.85 19.80 6.74
CA ASN A 196 4.70 18.80 7.79
C ASN A 196 3.77 17.61 7.47
N GLN A 197 3.49 17.36 6.21
CA GLN A 197 2.74 16.17 5.79
C GLN A 197 3.59 15.20 4.98
N PRO A 198 3.28 13.89 5.01
CA PRO A 198 3.93 12.92 4.14
C PRO A 198 3.52 13.15 2.69
N MET A 199 4.31 12.63 1.76
CA MET A 199 4.01 12.67 0.33
C MET A 199 2.68 11.94 0.02
N ASP A 200 1.91 12.45 -0.94
CA ASP A 200 0.64 11.83 -1.36
C ASP A 200 0.90 10.51 -2.12
N GLN A 201 0.05 9.52 -1.86
CA GLN A 201 0.02 8.24 -2.56
C GLN A 201 -0.04 8.39 -4.09
N ARG A 202 -0.77 9.40 -4.59
CA ARG A 202 -0.91 9.66 -6.03
C ARG A 202 0.43 10.01 -6.66
N THR A 203 1.23 10.82 -5.96
CA THR A 203 2.57 11.21 -6.40
C THR A 203 3.46 9.98 -6.56
N VAL A 204 3.53 9.10 -5.56
CA VAL A 204 4.35 7.88 -5.65
C VAL A 204 3.87 6.94 -6.74
N ARG A 205 2.54 6.77 -6.90
CA ARG A 205 1.99 5.95 -8.00
C ARG A 205 2.31 6.55 -9.36
N TYR A 206 2.27 7.88 -9.49
CA TYR A 206 2.62 8.58 -10.73
C TYR A 206 4.09 8.39 -11.08
N LEU A 207 5.00 8.60 -10.12
CA LEU A 207 6.45 8.43 -10.38
C LEU A 207 6.83 6.99 -10.72
N CYS A 208 6.24 5.97 -10.06
CA CYS A 208 6.44 4.56 -10.43
C CYS A 208 6.01 4.30 -11.88
N ARG A 209 4.82 4.78 -12.27
CA ARG A 209 4.33 4.64 -13.64
C ARG A 209 5.24 5.32 -14.65
N LYS A 210 5.69 6.54 -14.36
CA LYS A 210 6.61 7.29 -15.25
C LYS A 210 7.97 6.61 -15.37
N ALA A 211 8.50 6.06 -14.28
CA ALA A 211 9.74 5.29 -14.32
C ALA A 211 9.61 4.06 -15.24
N GLY A 212 8.53 3.28 -15.12
CA GLY A 212 8.28 2.14 -16.01
C GLY A 212 8.13 2.52 -17.48
N GLN A 213 7.46 3.65 -17.78
CA GLN A 213 7.32 4.16 -19.14
C GLN A 213 8.66 4.52 -19.78
N ARG A 214 9.60 5.10 -19.00
CA ARG A 214 10.94 5.48 -19.49
C ARG A 214 11.79 4.29 -19.92
N VAL A 215 11.59 3.13 -19.29
CA VAL A 215 12.30 1.88 -19.66
C VAL A 215 11.53 1.05 -20.67
N GLY A 216 10.39 1.53 -21.16
CA GLY A 216 9.60 0.82 -22.17
C GLY A 216 8.87 -0.43 -21.66
N LEU A 217 8.66 -0.57 -20.34
CA LEU A 217 7.94 -1.70 -19.79
C LEU A 217 6.46 -1.67 -20.19
N LYS A 218 5.98 -2.76 -20.80
CA LYS A 218 4.58 -2.92 -21.24
C LYS A 218 3.61 -2.94 -20.07
N GLN A 219 4.03 -3.52 -18.94
CA GLN A 219 3.22 -3.59 -17.74
C GLN A 219 3.19 -2.27 -16.97
N ARG A 220 2.06 -2.00 -16.32
CA ARG A 220 1.91 -0.79 -15.52
C ARG A 220 2.64 -0.92 -14.18
N ILE A 221 3.73 -0.18 -14.01
CA ILE A 221 4.49 -0.18 -12.77
C ILE A 221 3.75 0.58 -11.66
N HIS A 222 3.62 -0.06 -10.50
CA HIS A 222 2.99 0.49 -9.31
C HIS A 222 3.67 -0.04 -8.03
N PRO A 223 3.51 0.63 -6.87
CA PRO A 223 4.24 0.26 -5.64
C PRO A 223 4.10 -1.21 -5.21
N HIS A 224 2.92 -1.80 -5.34
CA HIS A 224 2.72 -3.21 -4.97
C HIS A 224 3.50 -4.20 -5.84
N LEU A 225 3.82 -3.81 -7.08
CA LEU A 225 4.61 -4.65 -7.97
C LEU A 225 6.03 -4.86 -7.43
N PHE A 226 6.66 -3.82 -6.90
CA PHE A 226 7.97 -3.92 -6.26
C PHE A 226 7.94 -4.83 -5.02
N ARG A 227 6.86 -4.77 -4.25
CA ARG A 227 6.67 -5.67 -3.12
C ARG A 227 6.53 -7.13 -3.57
N HIS A 228 5.79 -7.39 -4.64
CA HIS A 228 5.67 -8.74 -5.21
C HIS A 228 7.04 -9.22 -5.74
N ALA A 229 7.75 -8.38 -6.48
CA ALA A 229 9.08 -8.69 -6.99
C ALA A 229 10.08 -9.01 -5.87
N CYS A 230 10.09 -8.23 -4.80
CA CYS A 230 10.90 -8.50 -3.62
C CYS A 230 10.53 -9.86 -2.98
N ALA A 231 9.25 -10.12 -2.77
CA ALA A 231 8.77 -11.36 -2.18
C ALA A 231 9.12 -12.59 -3.03
N THR A 232 8.93 -12.50 -4.35
CA THR A 232 9.31 -13.59 -5.29
C THR A 232 10.81 -13.86 -5.21
N ARG A 233 11.63 -12.80 -5.24
CA ARG A 233 13.08 -12.95 -5.14
C ARG A 233 13.54 -13.56 -3.80
N MET A 234 12.87 -13.18 -2.69
CA MET A 234 13.16 -13.81 -1.39
C MET A 234 12.85 -15.30 -1.42
N LEU A 235 11.74 -15.71 -2.06
CA LEU A 235 11.40 -17.13 -2.24
C LEU A 235 12.42 -17.86 -3.10
N GLU A 236 12.82 -17.28 -4.22
CA GLU A 236 13.86 -17.83 -5.12
C GLU A 236 15.21 -17.97 -4.42
N ALA A 237 15.51 -17.09 -3.46
CA ALA A 237 16.68 -17.15 -2.60
C ALA A 237 16.54 -18.14 -1.42
N GLY A 238 15.45 -18.93 -1.37
CA GLY A 238 15.22 -19.94 -0.34
C GLY A 238 14.70 -19.40 0.99
N ALA A 239 14.17 -18.17 1.04
CA ALA A 239 13.55 -17.65 2.25
C ALA A 239 12.22 -18.35 2.54
N ASP A 240 11.98 -18.72 3.81
CA ASP A 240 10.71 -19.31 4.24
C ASP A 240 9.54 -18.35 4.01
N LEU A 241 8.41 -18.87 3.54
CA LEU A 241 7.15 -18.15 3.37
C LEU A 241 6.71 -17.39 4.63
N ARG A 242 7.02 -17.90 5.82
CA ARG A 242 6.75 -17.25 7.10
C ARG A 242 7.58 -15.98 7.30
N THR A 243 8.76 -15.91 6.71
CA THR A 243 9.63 -14.73 6.71
C THR A 243 9.10 -13.65 5.76
N ILE A 244 8.43 -14.05 4.69
CA ILE A 244 7.90 -13.17 3.65
C ILE A 244 6.51 -12.63 4.01
N GLN A 245 5.73 -13.39 4.79
CA GLN A 245 4.42 -12.96 5.29
C GLN A 245 4.54 -12.31 6.68
N PRO A 246 4.61 -10.98 6.80
CA PRO A 246 4.57 -10.31 8.09
C PRO A 246 3.12 -10.24 8.58
N SER A 247 2.57 -11.33 9.09
CA SER A 247 1.18 -11.36 9.56
C SER A 247 0.94 -12.17 10.82
N ALA A 248 1.94 -12.43 11.65
CA ALA A 248 1.69 -13.03 12.96
C ALA A 248 2.81 -12.70 13.96
N GLY A 249 2.58 -11.67 14.80
CA GLY A 249 3.23 -11.50 16.08
C GLY A 249 4.72 -11.06 16.09
N PRO A 250 5.22 -10.58 17.26
CA PRO A 250 6.60 -10.14 17.41
C PRO A 250 7.52 -11.35 17.41
N ARG A 251 8.11 -11.66 16.27
CA ARG A 251 9.23 -12.62 16.21
C ARG A 251 10.48 -11.87 15.81
N ARG A 252 11.45 -11.84 16.73
CA ARG A 252 12.85 -11.50 16.43
C ARG A 252 13.28 -12.40 15.27
N TYR A 253 13.77 -11.81 14.19
CA TYR A 253 14.33 -12.55 13.06
C TYR A 253 15.71 -13.04 13.45
N PRO A 254 15.94 -14.35 13.66
CA PRO A 254 17.29 -14.88 13.69
C PRO A 254 17.72 -15.05 12.22
N HIS A 255 18.82 -14.40 11.85
CA HIS A 255 19.53 -14.56 10.59
C HIS A 255 18.80 -14.16 9.30
N TYR A 256 18.52 -12.87 9.13
CA TYR A 256 18.35 -12.31 7.81
C TYR A 256 19.73 -12.27 7.11
N ARG A 257 19.96 -13.19 6.15
CA ARG A 257 21.04 -12.98 5.19
C ARG A 257 20.69 -11.78 4.32
N PRO A 258 21.51 -10.72 4.27
CA PRO A 258 21.29 -9.63 3.34
C PRO A 258 21.15 -10.22 1.93
N LEU A 259 20.11 -9.81 1.20
CA LEU A 259 20.00 -10.13 -0.22
C LEU A 259 21.30 -9.71 -0.92
N PRO A 260 21.87 -10.54 -1.80
CA PRO A 260 23.04 -10.16 -2.55
C PRO A 260 22.74 -8.84 -3.28
N PRO A 261 23.69 -7.92 -3.39
CA PRO A 261 23.47 -6.60 -3.96
C PRO A 261 22.99 -6.76 -5.41
N CYS A 262 21.82 -6.20 -5.72
CA CYS A 262 21.30 -6.11 -7.08
C CYS A 262 22.11 -5.15 -7.96
N PHE A 263 23.16 -4.57 -7.42
CA PHE A 263 23.90 -3.45 -8.00
C PHE A 263 25.39 -3.71 -7.84
N GLY A 264 26.13 -3.52 -8.92
CA GLY A 264 27.60 -3.63 -8.94
C GLY A 264 28.23 -2.78 -7.83
N THR A 265 29.26 -3.33 -7.23
CA THR A 265 30.06 -2.70 -6.17
C THR A 265 30.80 -1.48 -6.70
N HIS A 266 30.49 -0.29 -6.18
CA HIS A 266 31.48 0.78 -6.07
C HIS A 266 31.73 1.02 -4.59
N ASP A 267 32.95 0.69 -4.19
CA ASP A 267 33.48 0.81 -2.86
C ASP A 267 33.77 2.29 -2.53
N SER A 268 33.26 2.79 -1.41
CA SER A 268 33.88 3.92 -0.69
C SER A 268 33.29 4.00 0.71
N GLY A 269 34.18 3.81 1.68
CA GLY A 269 33.87 3.83 3.09
C GLY A 269 33.39 5.18 3.63
N ASP A 270 32.33 5.17 4.37
CA ASP A 270 32.04 6.15 5.40
C ASP A 270 31.00 5.61 6.40
N SER A 271 31.45 5.37 7.62
CA SER A 271 30.69 4.67 8.69
C SER A 271 30.08 5.63 9.72
N LYS A 272 29.65 6.84 9.33
CA LYS A 272 29.04 7.80 10.28
C LYS A 272 27.53 7.64 10.39
N PRO A 273 26.95 7.75 11.63
CA PRO A 273 25.51 7.67 11.85
C PRO A 273 24.76 8.80 11.15
N ILE A 274 23.52 8.53 10.72
CA ILE A 274 22.62 9.56 10.20
C ILE A 274 22.25 10.47 11.39
N ARG A 275 23.00 11.57 11.58
CA ARG A 275 22.58 12.68 12.43
C ARG A 275 21.94 13.73 11.52
N CYS A 276 20.63 13.76 11.48
CA CYS A 276 19.92 14.98 11.13
C CYS A 276 19.98 15.89 12.36
N ALA A 277 20.31 17.17 12.14
CA ALA A 277 20.63 18.17 13.15
C ALA A 277 19.72 18.16 14.39
N PRO A 278 20.23 18.61 15.55
CA PRO A 278 19.52 18.57 16.82
C PRO A 278 18.26 19.43 16.79
N THR A 279 17.20 18.91 17.39
CA THR A 279 15.98 19.66 17.75
C THR A 279 16.38 20.87 18.60
N LEU A 280 16.07 22.07 18.12
CA LEU A 280 16.06 23.27 18.94
C LEU A 280 15.06 23.10 20.08
N PRO A 281 15.36 23.54 21.32
CA PRO A 281 14.43 23.49 22.43
C PRO A 281 13.22 24.40 22.17
N PRO A 282 12.06 24.10 22.77
CA PRO A 282 10.89 24.92 22.63
C PRO A 282 11.10 26.28 23.32
N ARG A 283 10.75 27.36 22.65
CA ARG A 283 10.46 28.65 23.29
C ARG A 283 9.00 28.72 23.62
#